data_e270af22db515a708cba3572d6c4a034
#
_entry.id   e270af22db515a708cba3572d6c4a034
#
_cell.length_a   1.000
_cell.length_b   1.000
_cell.length_c   1.000
_cell.angle_alpha   90.00
_cell.angle_beta   90.00
_cell.angle_gamma   90.00
#
_symmetry.space_group_name_H-M   'P 1'
#
loop_
_entity.id
_entity.type
_entity.pdbx_description
1 polymer ?
#
loop_
_entity_poly.entity_id
_entity_poly.type
_entity_poly.pdbx_seq_one_letter_code
_entity_poly.pdbx_strand_id
1 'polypeptide(L)'
;MDPSLPAIVAEIVVDLPESRALSADGTTTWSRADRPFAALGPDGIEIRLDRDIAAAAARTPDTAQSSRGPEWIRFNPGDLDDHALDRLRAWLELAYRRALD
;
A
#
# COMPACT_ATOMS: atom_id res chain seq x y z
N MET A 1 -3.67 23.06 2.97
CA MET A 1 -2.61 22.23 2.38
C MET A 1 -3.13 20.82 2.22
N ASP A 2 -3.09 20.30 1.00
CA ASP A 2 -3.62 18.97 0.73
C ASP A 2 -2.70 17.90 1.33
N PRO A 3 -3.27 16.83 1.91
CA PRO A 3 -2.46 15.75 2.45
C PRO A 3 -1.70 15.04 1.33
N SER A 4 -0.46 14.69 1.60
CA SER A 4 0.34 13.93 0.64
C SER A 4 0.16 12.43 0.87
N LEU A 5 0.43 11.64 -0.16
CA LEU A 5 0.36 10.18 -0.03
C LEU A 5 1.25 9.66 1.10
N PRO A 6 2.53 10.09 1.25
CA PRO A 6 3.35 9.64 2.36
C PRO A 6 2.75 9.95 3.74
N ALA A 7 2.17 11.14 3.91
CA ALA A 7 1.57 11.53 5.19
C ALA A 7 0.37 10.65 5.53
N ILE A 8 -0.49 10.38 4.54
CA ILE A 8 -1.68 9.55 4.74
C ILE A 8 -1.29 8.10 5.06
N VAL A 9 -0.32 7.55 4.34
CA VAL A 9 0.16 6.19 4.61
C VAL A 9 0.71 6.09 6.02
N ALA A 10 1.49 7.07 6.46
CA ALA A 10 2.04 7.10 7.82
C ALA A 10 0.93 7.11 8.87
N GLU A 11 -0.14 7.86 8.65
CA GLU A 11 -1.29 7.88 9.56
C GLU A 11 -1.99 6.52 9.65
N ILE A 12 -2.16 5.86 8.51
CA ILE A 12 -2.85 4.56 8.48
C ILE A 12 -2.03 3.49 9.21
N VAL A 13 -0.72 3.43 8.93
CA VAL A 13 0.13 2.38 9.52
C VAL A 13 0.36 2.55 11.02
N VAL A 14 0.17 3.77 11.55
CA VAL A 14 0.23 3.99 13.00
C VAL A 14 -0.81 3.15 13.74
N ASP A 15 -1.95 2.89 13.12
CA ASP A 15 -3.03 2.10 13.69
C ASP A 15 -2.90 0.59 13.40
N LEU A 16 -1.79 0.17 12.76
CA LEU A 16 -1.51 -1.23 12.47
C LEU A 16 -0.38 -1.73 13.37
N PRO A 17 -0.71 -2.33 14.53
CA PRO A 17 0.32 -2.75 15.50
C PRO A 17 1.27 -3.81 14.91
N GLU A 18 2.49 -3.84 15.42
CA GLU A 18 3.55 -4.76 14.98
C GLU A 18 4.08 -4.49 13.58
N SER A 19 3.65 -3.40 12.93
CA SER A 19 4.22 -2.98 11.66
C SER A 19 5.59 -2.36 11.88
N ARG A 20 6.55 -2.74 11.04
CA ARG A 20 7.90 -2.19 11.07
C ARG A 20 8.22 -1.52 9.76
N ALA A 21 8.79 -0.33 9.84
CA ALA A 21 9.19 0.44 8.66
C ALA A 21 10.70 0.36 8.48
N LEU A 22 11.13 0.14 7.23
CA LEU A 22 12.53 0.20 6.86
C LEU A 22 12.65 1.09 5.64
N SER A 23 13.44 2.15 5.75
CA SER A 23 13.67 3.09 4.64
C SER A 23 15.06 2.88 4.06
N ALA A 24 15.12 2.73 2.73
CA ALA A 24 16.36 2.59 1.99
C ALA A 24 16.16 3.04 0.56
N ASP A 25 17.12 3.80 0.01
CA ASP A 25 17.13 4.22 -1.39
C ASP A 25 15.85 4.95 -1.84
N GLY A 26 15.27 5.75 -0.95
CA GLY A 26 14.07 6.53 -1.26
C GLY A 26 12.77 5.75 -1.17
N THR A 27 12.83 4.50 -0.69
CA THR A 27 11.65 3.66 -0.52
C THR A 27 11.50 3.27 0.95
N THR A 28 10.28 3.37 1.49
CA THR A 28 9.95 2.90 2.83
C THR A 28 9.10 1.64 2.69
N THR A 29 9.56 0.55 3.29
CA THR A 29 8.87 -0.74 3.27
C THR A 29 8.33 -1.05 4.66
N TRP A 30 7.05 -1.42 4.73
CA TRP A 30 6.42 -1.86 5.98
C TRP A 30 6.26 -3.37 5.95
N SER A 31 6.63 -3.99 7.08
CA SER A 31 6.55 -5.45 7.24
C SER A 31 5.85 -5.79 8.54
N ARG A 32 5.25 -6.98 8.56
CA ARG A 32 4.67 -7.58 9.76
C ARG A 32 5.22 -9.00 9.87
N ALA A 33 5.82 -9.36 11.01
CA ALA A 33 6.47 -10.66 11.19
C ALA A 33 7.47 -10.97 10.07
N ASP A 34 8.28 -9.97 9.71
CA ASP A 34 9.29 -10.05 8.65
C ASP A 34 8.74 -10.26 7.23
N ARG A 35 7.43 -10.11 7.05
CA ARG A 35 6.80 -10.21 5.74
C ARG A 35 6.42 -8.82 5.24
N PRO A 36 7.00 -8.34 4.14
CA PRO A 36 6.64 -7.05 3.57
C PRO A 36 5.20 -7.05 3.07
N PHE A 37 4.44 -6.01 3.40
CA PHE A 37 3.06 -5.89 2.92
C PHE A 37 2.81 -4.57 2.18
N ALA A 38 3.68 -3.58 2.31
CA ALA A 38 3.55 -2.32 1.60
C ALA A 38 4.91 -1.66 1.42
N ALA A 39 5.06 -0.91 0.33
CA ALA A 39 6.28 -0.16 0.05
C ALA A 39 5.91 1.16 -0.62
N LEU A 40 6.41 2.26 -0.08
CA LEU A 40 6.16 3.60 -0.61
C LEU A 40 7.43 4.15 -1.25
N GLY A 41 7.35 4.47 -2.53
CA GLY A 41 8.45 5.05 -3.29
C GLY A 41 8.01 6.28 -4.06
N PRO A 42 8.86 6.80 -4.95
CA PRO A 42 8.53 8.02 -5.72
C PRO A 42 7.38 7.82 -6.70
N ASP A 43 7.10 6.60 -7.10
CA ASP A 43 6.05 6.29 -8.09
C ASP A 43 4.73 5.84 -7.46
N GLY A 44 4.56 6.06 -6.17
CA GLY A 44 3.35 5.68 -5.45
C GLY A 44 3.59 4.62 -4.41
N ILE A 45 2.51 3.96 -3.98
CA ILE A 45 2.59 2.91 -2.98
C ILE A 45 2.33 1.55 -3.63
N GLU A 46 3.14 0.56 -3.25
CA GLU A 46 2.95 -0.82 -3.66
C GLU A 46 2.39 -1.60 -2.47
N ILE A 47 1.36 -2.39 -2.71
CA ILE A 47 0.63 -3.09 -1.66
C ILE A 47 0.47 -4.55 -2.07
N ARG A 48 0.78 -5.46 -1.15
CA ARG A 48 0.67 -6.91 -1.39
C ARG A 48 -0.70 -7.40 -0.96
N LEU A 49 -1.46 -7.88 -1.94
CA LEU A 49 -2.82 -8.39 -1.74
C LEU A 49 -2.89 -9.85 -2.20
N ASP A 50 -4.00 -10.51 -1.87
CA ASP A 50 -4.30 -11.78 -2.49
C ASP A 50 -4.33 -11.61 -4.02
N ARG A 51 -3.90 -12.62 -4.76
CA ARG A 51 -3.74 -12.54 -6.21
C ARG A 51 -5.00 -12.09 -6.93
N ASP A 52 -6.16 -12.62 -6.54
CA ASP A 52 -7.43 -12.28 -7.19
C ASP A 52 -7.86 -10.84 -6.83
N ILE A 53 -7.63 -10.44 -5.59
CA ILE A 53 -7.90 -9.06 -5.15
C ILE A 53 -6.97 -8.10 -5.87
N ALA A 54 -5.69 -8.45 -6.00
CA ALA A 54 -4.72 -7.61 -6.70
C ALA A 54 -5.12 -7.42 -8.17
N ALA A 55 -5.58 -8.48 -8.84
CA ALA A 55 -6.03 -8.40 -10.22
C ALA A 55 -7.25 -7.47 -10.36
N ALA A 56 -8.20 -7.56 -9.44
CA ALA A 56 -9.37 -6.68 -9.43
C ALA A 56 -8.97 -5.23 -9.14
N ALA A 57 -8.08 -5.02 -8.17
CA ALA A 57 -7.60 -3.70 -7.81
C ALA A 57 -6.89 -3.00 -8.96
N ALA A 58 -6.12 -3.75 -9.75
CA ALA A 58 -5.38 -3.20 -10.89
C ALA A 58 -6.30 -2.63 -11.99
N ARG A 59 -7.59 -2.95 -11.95
CA ARG A 59 -8.58 -2.42 -12.88
C ARG A 59 -9.20 -1.10 -12.41
N THR A 60 -8.90 -0.67 -11.18
CA THR A 60 -9.42 0.60 -10.65
C THR A 60 -8.53 1.76 -11.09
N PRO A 61 -9.04 3.01 -11.03
CA PRO A 61 -8.25 4.18 -11.43
C PRO A 61 -6.94 4.31 -10.66
N ASP A 62 -5.92 4.80 -11.34
CA ASP A 62 -4.59 5.08 -10.77
C ASP A 62 -3.88 3.86 -10.19
N THR A 63 -4.30 2.67 -10.57
CA THR A 63 -3.79 1.41 -10.05
C THR A 63 -3.32 0.52 -11.19
N ALA A 64 -2.22 -0.18 -10.96
CA ALA A 64 -1.66 -1.12 -11.93
C ALA A 64 -1.01 -2.29 -11.19
N GLN A 65 -0.73 -3.36 -11.92
CA GLN A 65 0.06 -4.45 -11.37
C GLN A 65 1.50 -3.96 -11.16
N SER A 66 2.07 -4.26 -9.99
CA SER A 66 3.45 -3.91 -9.70
C SER A 66 4.41 -4.92 -10.32
N SER A 67 5.62 -4.46 -10.64
CA SER A 67 6.70 -5.33 -11.10
C SER A 67 7.17 -6.33 -10.05
N ARG A 68 6.73 -6.18 -8.80
CA ARG A 68 7.09 -7.10 -7.71
C ARG A 68 6.42 -8.47 -7.84
N GLY A 69 5.32 -8.56 -8.60
CA GLY A 69 4.65 -9.83 -8.83
C GLY A 69 3.13 -9.71 -8.90
N PRO A 70 2.42 -10.85 -9.16
CA PRO A 70 0.96 -10.82 -9.35
C PRO A 70 0.17 -10.54 -8.08
N GLU A 71 0.80 -10.61 -6.92
CA GLU A 71 0.16 -10.26 -5.64
C GLU A 71 0.36 -8.80 -5.27
N TRP A 72 1.11 -8.05 -6.06
CA TRP A 72 1.44 -6.66 -5.75
C TRP A 72 0.77 -5.71 -6.72
N ILE A 73 0.16 -4.66 -6.17
CA ILE A 73 -0.36 -3.55 -6.96
C ILE A 73 0.46 -2.30 -6.68
N ARG A 74 0.46 -1.37 -7.63
CA ARG A 74 1.00 -0.02 -7.45
C ARG A 74 -0.15 0.96 -7.58
N PHE A 75 -0.32 1.79 -6.55
CA PHE A 75 -1.37 2.80 -6.48
C PHE A 75 -0.71 4.18 -6.40
N ASN A 76 -1.01 5.01 -7.40
CA ASN A 76 -0.42 6.36 -7.48
C ASN A 76 -1.52 7.36 -7.84
N PRO A 77 -2.40 7.71 -6.88
CA PRO A 77 -3.49 8.64 -7.16
C PRO A 77 -2.96 10.06 -7.37
N GLY A 78 -3.46 10.74 -8.41
CA GLY A 78 -3.16 12.14 -8.62
C GLY A 78 -3.92 13.03 -7.66
N ASP A 79 -5.05 12.55 -7.14
CA ASP A 79 -5.88 13.26 -6.19
C ASP A 79 -6.30 12.29 -5.08
N LEU A 80 -6.06 12.68 -3.83
CA LEU A 80 -6.43 11.88 -2.65
C LEU A 80 -7.85 12.24 -2.19
N ASP A 81 -8.83 12.00 -3.06
CA ASP A 81 -10.23 12.18 -2.73
C ASP A 81 -10.72 11.06 -1.79
N ASP A 82 -11.98 11.13 -1.36
CA ASP A 82 -12.53 10.16 -0.42
C ASP A 82 -12.49 8.73 -0.96
N HIS A 83 -12.72 8.55 -2.26
CA HIS A 83 -12.66 7.21 -2.88
C HIS A 83 -11.24 6.65 -2.87
N ALA A 84 -10.24 7.48 -3.16
CA ALA A 84 -8.85 7.07 -3.13
C ALA A 84 -8.41 6.71 -1.70
N LEU A 85 -8.83 7.51 -0.71
CA LEU A 85 -8.51 7.25 0.69
C LEU A 85 -9.15 5.96 1.18
N ASP A 86 -10.41 5.70 0.81
CA ASP A 86 -11.10 4.47 1.18
C ASP A 86 -10.41 3.24 0.62
N ARG A 87 -10.00 3.29 -0.65
CA ARG A 87 -9.28 2.19 -1.29
C ARG A 87 -7.92 1.96 -0.62
N LEU A 88 -7.17 3.02 -0.40
CA LEU A 88 -5.85 2.93 0.23
C LEU A 88 -5.95 2.29 1.61
N ARG A 89 -6.88 2.76 2.42
CA ARG A 89 -7.08 2.25 3.77
C ARG A 89 -7.49 0.78 3.77
N ALA A 90 -8.45 0.43 2.93
CA ALA A 90 -8.94 -0.95 2.82
C ALA A 90 -7.82 -1.90 2.36
N TRP A 91 -7.06 -1.51 1.35
CA TRP A 91 -5.98 -2.36 0.83
C TRP A 91 -4.83 -2.52 1.84
N LEU A 92 -4.46 -1.46 2.55
CA LEU A 92 -3.42 -1.56 3.57
C LEU A 92 -3.85 -2.48 4.71
N GLU A 93 -5.09 -2.39 5.16
CA GLU A 93 -5.61 -3.28 6.20
C GLU A 93 -5.64 -4.74 5.74
N LEU A 94 -6.08 -4.99 4.51
CA LEU A 94 -6.07 -6.35 3.94
C LEU A 94 -4.66 -6.91 3.86
N ALA A 95 -3.72 -6.11 3.37
CA ALA A 95 -2.33 -6.52 3.24
C ALA A 95 -1.71 -6.82 4.61
N TYR A 96 -2.02 -5.99 5.60
CA TYR A 96 -1.55 -6.18 6.96
C TYR A 96 -2.05 -7.49 7.57
N ARG A 97 -3.34 -7.78 7.41
CA ARG A 97 -3.92 -9.04 7.91
C ARG A 97 -3.31 -10.24 7.21
N ARG A 98 -3.16 -10.14 5.89
CA ARG A 98 -2.62 -11.24 5.08
C ARG A 98 -1.16 -11.53 5.40
N ALA A 99 -0.41 -10.58 5.91
CA ALA A 99 1.00 -10.75 6.21
C ALA A 99 1.26 -11.81 7.28
N LEU A 100 0.27 -12.17 8.08
CA LEU A 100 0.38 -13.23 9.08
C LEU A 100 -0.10 -14.60 8.59
N ASP A 101 -0.75 -14.66 7.47
CA ASP A 101 -1.32 -15.92 6.94
C ASP A 101 -0.27 -16.80 6.28
#